data_03ea6214e5f49998dccd0ffc84ae50ee
#
_entry.id   03ea6214e5f49998dccd0ffc84ae50ee
#
_cell.length_a   1.000
_cell.length_b   1.000
_cell.length_c   1.000
_cell.angle_alpha   90.00
_cell.angle_beta   90.00
_cell.angle_gamma   90.00
#
_symmetry.space_group_name_H-M   'P 1'
#
loop_
_entity.id
_entity.type
_entity.pdbx_description
1 polymer ?
#
loop_
_entity_poly.entity_id
_entity_poly.type
_entity_poly.pdbx_seq_one_letter_code
_entity_poly.pdbx_strand_id
1 'polypeptide(L)'
;MSSSPKYSQAQLERERREQLEQERERKAAEEARIRAAAAERERLQRLETLRNQSIAQTQATIAKIQQKSPEIYPQDSSELTKRGQNILNSLRGVATEYQLQNTIQELPKIEQELDRAISRKRRDDEEKKRKAELEKQQFELEELERQIAQIPQTDAIKFDRAGHTAAQTALKALRSAIASGNPQTARSPLNTATAAVEQHIASVARNRAQWQQQKAAAEQALGELEALIIGLKADPVAKRWQIHLIDELATQLQTGIAAVAAEQFDKPALILAAAKTQEQEIIATANAAQIQADQRDYIAKSIAETLAEMGFFVNEPQLEHPDHPKTSLILKAATNSGKGISISVPVEGEVLYDVDGYSKTTEAAVGGGTAAVCDEAEKVLTEMHDRLGAEFGINMSEVTWEGKDPNRKLSGDDELPKNDQQQNRTGN
;
A
#
# COMPACT_ATOMS: atom_id res chain seq x y z
N MET A 1 -16.10 -8.57 63.80
CA MET A 1 -16.70 -9.39 62.71
C MET A 1 -16.75 -8.53 61.48
N SER A 2 -15.78 -8.68 60.65
CA SER A 2 -15.69 -7.90 59.39
C SER A 2 -16.29 -8.76 58.27
N SER A 3 -17.49 -8.41 57.83
CA SER A 3 -18.13 -9.04 56.67
C SER A 3 -17.66 -8.32 55.41
N SER A 4 -16.75 -8.97 54.73
CA SER A 4 -16.40 -8.58 53.35
C SER A 4 -17.63 -8.74 52.47
N PRO A 5 -17.93 -7.78 51.61
CA PRO A 5 -19.06 -7.91 50.67
C PRO A 5 -18.78 -9.06 49.71
N LYS A 6 -19.62 -10.07 49.77
CA LYS A 6 -19.60 -11.16 48.75
C LYS A 6 -20.20 -10.60 47.47
N TYR A 7 -19.34 -10.16 46.55
CA TYR A 7 -19.77 -9.94 45.19
C TYR A 7 -20.26 -11.26 44.60
N SER A 8 -21.44 -11.25 43.95
CA SER A 8 -21.91 -12.45 43.29
C SER A 8 -20.96 -12.78 42.12
N GLN A 9 -20.70 -14.07 41.89
CA GLN A 9 -19.86 -14.52 40.75
C GLN A 9 -20.30 -13.88 39.43
N ALA A 10 -21.60 -13.69 39.28
CA ALA A 10 -22.19 -13.01 38.12
C ALA A 10 -21.78 -11.53 37.98
N GLN A 11 -21.53 -10.82 39.09
CA GLN A 11 -21.04 -9.42 39.02
C GLN A 11 -19.57 -9.38 38.66
N LEU A 12 -18.75 -10.26 39.22
CA LEU A 12 -17.33 -10.41 38.87
C LEU A 12 -17.15 -10.82 37.38
N GLU A 13 -18.02 -11.69 36.87
CA GLU A 13 -18.02 -12.07 35.45
C GLU A 13 -18.46 -10.90 34.55
N ARG A 14 -19.44 -10.09 34.97
CA ARG A 14 -19.84 -8.88 34.24
C ARG A 14 -18.72 -7.87 34.18
N GLU A 15 -18.11 -7.53 35.30
CA GLU A 15 -16.97 -6.62 35.38
C GLU A 15 -15.78 -7.11 34.52
N ARG A 16 -15.54 -8.42 34.52
CA ARG A 16 -14.49 -9.03 33.72
C ARG A 16 -14.80 -8.99 32.22
N ARG A 17 -16.06 -9.22 31.83
CA ARG A 17 -16.51 -9.04 30.46
C ARG A 17 -16.40 -7.57 30.02
N GLU A 18 -16.83 -6.65 30.86
CA GLU A 18 -16.71 -5.21 30.59
C GLU A 18 -15.24 -4.76 30.51
N GLN A 19 -14.36 -5.28 31.36
CA GLN A 19 -12.92 -5.00 31.27
C GLN A 19 -12.31 -5.56 29.99
N LEU A 20 -12.69 -6.77 29.59
CA LEU A 20 -12.25 -7.39 28.32
C LEU A 20 -12.79 -6.65 27.10
N GLU A 21 -14.02 -6.18 27.18
CA GLU A 21 -14.64 -5.37 26.12
C GLU A 21 -13.95 -4.01 26.04
N GLN A 22 -13.68 -3.36 27.16
CA GLN A 22 -12.90 -2.11 27.22
C GLN A 22 -11.46 -2.29 26.72
N GLU A 23 -10.82 -3.42 27.02
CA GLU A 23 -9.47 -3.72 26.51
C GLU A 23 -9.49 -3.96 25.00
N ARG A 24 -10.53 -4.66 24.49
CA ARG A 24 -10.75 -4.82 23.05
C ARG A 24 -11.03 -3.48 22.36
N GLU A 25 -11.88 -2.65 22.97
CA GLU A 25 -12.16 -1.31 22.47
C GLU A 25 -10.90 -0.43 22.47
N ARG A 26 -10.08 -0.50 23.54
CA ARG A 26 -8.79 0.21 23.59
C ARG A 26 -7.82 -0.27 22.52
N LYS A 27 -7.69 -1.58 22.31
CA LYS A 27 -6.86 -2.15 21.26
C LYS A 27 -7.38 -1.77 19.89
N ALA A 28 -8.69 -1.86 19.66
CA ALA A 28 -9.32 -1.44 18.41
C ALA A 28 -9.14 0.07 18.16
N ALA A 29 -9.25 0.90 19.20
CA ALA A 29 -9.01 2.34 19.12
C ALA A 29 -7.53 2.65 18.84
N GLU A 30 -6.60 1.91 19.44
CA GLU A 30 -5.16 2.06 19.18
C GLU A 30 -4.79 1.62 17.75
N GLU A 31 -5.34 0.48 17.31
CA GLU A 31 -5.18 0.05 15.91
C GLU A 31 -5.80 1.06 14.94
N ALA A 32 -6.98 1.60 15.26
CA ALA A 32 -7.59 2.65 14.46
C ALA A 32 -6.72 3.91 14.41
N ARG A 33 -6.08 4.30 15.52
CA ARG A 33 -5.12 5.42 15.56
C ARG A 33 -3.88 5.13 14.71
N ILE A 34 -3.35 3.91 14.78
CA ILE A 34 -2.18 3.50 13.97
C ILE A 34 -2.55 3.51 12.49
N ARG A 35 -3.73 2.97 12.13
CA ARG A 35 -4.26 3.00 10.75
C ARG A 35 -4.49 4.43 10.29
N ALA A 36 -5.07 5.28 11.12
CA ALA A 36 -5.28 6.70 10.81
C ALA A 36 -3.95 7.45 10.63
N ALA A 37 -2.96 7.19 11.50
CA ALA A 37 -1.63 7.77 11.37
C ALA A 37 -0.88 7.26 10.12
N ALA A 38 -1.05 5.99 9.76
CA ALA A 38 -0.50 5.43 8.53
C ALA A 38 -1.16 6.06 7.29
N ALA A 39 -2.50 6.17 7.29
CA ALA A 39 -3.25 6.82 6.21
C ALA A 39 -2.89 8.30 6.06
N GLU A 40 -2.65 9.00 7.18
CA GLU A 40 -2.20 10.41 7.14
C GLU A 40 -0.78 10.54 6.61
N ARG A 41 0.14 9.65 7.00
CA ARG A 41 1.50 9.60 6.43
C ARG A 41 1.46 9.31 4.94
N GLU A 42 0.65 8.35 4.53
CA GLU A 42 0.39 8.01 3.14
C GLU A 42 -0.13 9.23 2.36
N ARG A 43 -1.13 9.89 2.89
CA ARG A 43 -1.69 11.12 2.30
C ARG A 43 -0.63 12.22 2.15
N LEU A 44 0.20 12.42 3.16
CA LEU A 44 1.28 13.41 3.13
C LEU A 44 2.36 13.05 2.10
N GLN A 45 2.77 11.78 2.03
CA GLN A 45 3.73 11.31 1.02
C GLN A 45 3.17 11.44 -0.40
N ARG A 46 1.89 11.09 -0.59
CA ARG A 46 1.18 11.26 -1.85
C ARG A 46 1.14 12.73 -2.27
N LEU A 47 0.74 13.61 -1.36
CA LEU A 47 0.70 15.04 -1.62
C LEU A 47 2.09 15.59 -1.97
N GLU A 48 3.13 15.15 -1.27
CA GLU A 48 4.52 15.55 -1.53
C GLU A 48 4.99 15.07 -2.90
N THR A 49 4.70 13.82 -3.26
CA THR A 49 5.02 13.26 -4.57
C THR A 49 4.33 14.03 -5.69
N LEU A 50 3.02 14.27 -5.55
CA LEU A 50 2.24 15.05 -6.51
C LEU A 50 2.73 16.49 -6.61
N ARG A 51 3.09 17.10 -5.49
CA ARG A 51 3.67 18.46 -5.46
C ARG A 51 4.98 18.51 -6.23
N ASN A 52 5.88 17.58 -5.98
CA ASN A 52 7.18 17.53 -6.65
C ASN A 52 7.03 17.32 -8.17
N GLN A 53 6.11 16.44 -8.58
CA GLN A 53 5.78 16.25 -10.00
C GLN A 53 5.22 17.54 -10.63
N SER A 54 4.32 18.22 -9.93
CA SER A 54 3.71 19.48 -10.39
C SER A 54 4.72 20.61 -10.50
N ILE A 55 5.64 20.69 -9.55
CA ILE A 55 6.76 21.63 -9.60
C ILE A 55 7.64 21.35 -10.84
N ALA A 56 7.97 20.08 -11.08
CA ALA A 56 8.77 19.71 -12.24
C ALA A 56 8.06 20.03 -13.58
N GLN A 57 6.75 19.78 -13.68
CA GLN A 57 5.96 20.16 -14.85
C GLN A 57 5.94 21.68 -15.06
N THR A 58 5.72 22.46 -13.98
CA THR A 58 5.71 23.93 -14.07
C THR A 58 7.08 24.45 -14.49
N GLN A 59 8.15 23.91 -13.95
CA GLN A 59 9.53 24.27 -14.34
C GLN A 59 9.79 23.94 -15.82
N ALA A 60 9.31 22.78 -16.31
CA ALA A 60 9.41 22.41 -17.73
C ALA A 60 8.64 23.39 -18.63
N THR A 61 7.44 23.82 -18.22
CA THR A 61 6.65 24.82 -18.95
C THR A 61 7.38 26.18 -18.98
N ILE A 62 7.96 26.61 -17.86
CA ILE A 62 8.78 27.84 -17.80
C ILE A 62 10.00 27.71 -18.72
N ALA A 63 10.70 26.58 -18.68
CA ALA A 63 11.84 26.31 -19.57
C ALA A 63 11.42 26.29 -21.04
N LYS A 64 10.25 25.70 -21.37
CA LYS A 64 9.65 25.72 -22.71
C LYS A 64 9.36 27.16 -23.17
N ILE A 65 8.78 28.02 -22.31
CA ILE A 65 8.55 29.45 -22.62
C ILE A 65 9.89 30.16 -22.86
N GLN A 66 10.88 29.93 -22.02
CA GLN A 66 12.22 30.52 -22.17
C GLN A 66 12.91 30.03 -23.44
N GLN A 67 12.84 28.75 -23.73
CA GLN A 67 13.38 28.17 -24.97
C GLN A 67 12.69 28.74 -26.22
N LYS A 68 11.36 28.99 -26.13
CA LYS A 68 10.55 29.57 -27.18
C LYS A 68 10.58 31.10 -27.22
N SER A 69 11.23 31.75 -26.28
CA SER A 69 11.36 33.21 -26.20
C SER A 69 11.83 33.89 -27.51
N PRO A 70 12.75 33.31 -28.29
CA PRO A 70 13.08 33.88 -29.60
C PRO A 70 11.94 33.84 -30.65
N GLU A 71 10.95 32.96 -30.42
CA GLU A 71 9.82 32.76 -31.34
C GLU A 71 8.60 33.62 -31.01
N ILE A 72 8.59 34.32 -29.87
CA ILE A 72 7.49 35.19 -29.43
C ILE A 72 7.99 36.62 -29.23
N TYR A 73 7.07 37.58 -29.12
CA TYR A 73 7.43 38.95 -28.81
C TYR A 73 7.99 39.04 -27.37
N PRO A 74 8.99 39.92 -27.11
CA PRO A 74 9.57 40.03 -25.79
C PRO A 74 8.56 40.30 -24.67
N GLN A 75 7.49 41.06 -25.00
CA GLN A 75 6.41 41.35 -24.03
C GLN A 75 5.61 40.07 -23.65
N ASP A 76 5.22 39.28 -24.66
CA ASP A 76 4.48 38.02 -24.42
C ASP A 76 5.34 37.01 -23.64
N SER A 77 6.64 36.93 -23.98
CA SER A 77 7.59 36.07 -23.25
C SER A 77 7.67 36.42 -21.75
N SER A 78 7.78 37.72 -21.45
CA SER A 78 7.86 38.24 -20.07
C SER A 78 6.58 37.92 -19.30
N GLU A 79 5.41 38.14 -19.90
CA GLU A 79 4.10 37.92 -19.26
C GLU A 79 3.86 36.44 -18.94
N LEU A 80 4.10 35.55 -19.93
CA LEU A 80 3.92 34.12 -19.75
C LEU A 80 4.90 33.53 -18.74
N THR A 81 6.16 33.97 -18.74
CA THR A 81 7.17 33.58 -17.75
C THR A 81 6.75 34.02 -16.36
N LYS A 82 6.28 35.27 -16.18
CA LYS A 82 5.79 35.79 -14.91
C LYS A 82 4.60 34.99 -14.39
N ARG A 83 3.66 34.62 -15.27
CA ARG A 83 2.52 33.76 -14.92
C ARG A 83 2.98 32.37 -14.50
N GLY A 84 3.91 31.76 -15.21
CA GLY A 84 4.51 30.47 -14.83
C GLY A 84 5.19 30.53 -13.46
N GLN A 85 5.94 31.60 -13.18
CA GLN A 85 6.55 31.80 -11.86
C GLN A 85 5.54 32.00 -10.74
N ASN A 86 4.41 32.68 -11.00
CA ASN A 86 3.32 32.80 -10.03
C ASN A 86 2.70 31.44 -9.67
N ILE A 87 2.49 30.56 -10.66
CA ILE A 87 2.03 29.20 -10.45
C ILE A 87 3.04 28.41 -9.59
N LEU A 88 4.34 28.49 -9.91
CA LEU A 88 5.39 27.80 -9.16
C LEU A 88 5.42 28.22 -7.69
N ASN A 89 5.24 29.51 -7.41
CA ASN A 89 5.18 30.04 -6.07
C ASN A 89 3.91 29.56 -5.33
N SER A 90 2.78 29.50 -6.02
CA SER A 90 1.53 28.98 -5.46
C SER A 90 1.65 27.50 -5.07
N LEU A 91 2.31 26.67 -5.89
CA LEU A 91 2.54 25.25 -5.61
C LEU A 91 3.32 24.99 -4.32
N ARG A 92 4.22 25.92 -3.91
CA ARG A 92 4.98 25.80 -2.66
C ARG A 92 4.11 25.90 -1.41
N GLY A 93 2.99 26.63 -1.48
CA GLY A 93 2.05 26.85 -0.38
C GLY A 93 0.83 25.92 -0.38
N VAL A 94 0.71 25.01 -1.35
CA VAL A 94 -0.48 24.12 -1.48
C VAL A 94 -0.52 23.09 -0.35
N ALA A 95 -1.65 23.09 0.38
CA ALA A 95 -1.89 22.19 1.50
C ALA A 95 -2.80 21.00 1.16
N THR A 96 -3.48 21.01 0.02
CA THR A 96 -4.43 19.96 -0.37
C THR A 96 -4.27 19.53 -1.83
N GLU A 97 -4.61 18.26 -2.11
CA GLU A 97 -4.59 17.70 -3.47
C GLU A 97 -5.52 18.47 -4.44
N TYR A 98 -6.68 18.91 -3.95
CA TYR A 98 -7.63 19.72 -4.72
C TYR A 98 -7.05 21.07 -5.15
N GLN A 99 -6.37 21.78 -4.22
CA GLN A 99 -5.69 23.03 -4.54
C GLN A 99 -4.57 22.80 -5.57
N LEU A 100 -3.85 21.69 -5.44
CA LEU A 100 -2.81 21.30 -6.37
C LEU A 100 -3.36 21.10 -7.79
N GLN A 101 -4.42 20.33 -7.92
CA GLN A 101 -5.09 20.06 -9.20
C GLN A 101 -5.60 21.36 -9.85
N ASN A 102 -6.25 22.24 -9.08
CA ASN A 102 -6.73 23.53 -9.59
C ASN A 102 -5.58 24.42 -10.07
N THR A 103 -4.47 24.43 -9.33
CA THR A 103 -3.29 25.24 -9.72
C THR A 103 -2.67 24.72 -11.02
N ILE A 104 -2.63 23.40 -11.22
CA ILE A 104 -2.09 22.76 -12.42
C ILE A 104 -2.98 23.03 -13.67
N GLN A 105 -4.29 23.18 -13.50
CA GLN A 105 -5.21 23.45 -14.63
C GLN A 105 -4.91 24.77 -15.36
N GLU A 106 -4.15 25.67 -14.76
CA GLU A 106 -3.71 26.90 -15.43
C GLU A 106 -2.54 26.68 -16.41
N LEU A 107 -1.75 25.61 -16.25
CA LEU A 107 -0.61 25.31 -17.15
C LEU A 107 -1.01 25.09 -18.61
N PRO A 108 -2.07 24.31 -18.95
CA PRO A 108 -2.53 24.17 -20.32
C PRO A 108 -2.96 25.49 -20.96
N LYS A 109 -3.49 26.44 -20.18
CA LYS A 109 -3.87 27.78 -20.67
C LYS A 109 -2.64 28.58 -21.06
N ILE A 110 -1.59 28.53 -20.24
CA ILE A 110 -0.31 29.18 -20.55
C ILE A 110 0.29 28.59 -21.82
N GLU A 111 0.27 27.27 -21.99
CA GLU A 111 0.74 26.62 -23.22
C GLU A 111 -0.08 27.04 -24.44
N GLN A 112 -1.40 27.11 -24.30
CA GLN A 112 -2.30 27.56 -25.35
C GLN A 112 -2.07 29.05 -25.72
N GLU A 113 -1.79 29.90 -24.75
CA GLU A 113 -1.47 31.31 -24.99
C GLU A 113 -0.08 31.49 -25.61
N LEU A 114 0.90 30.64 -25.23
CA LEU A 114 2.20 30.59 -25.92
C LEU A 114 2.05 30.27 -27.38
N ASP A 115 1.24 29.26 -27.74
CA ASP A 115 0.97 28.88 -29.10
C ASP A 115 0.21 30.00 -29.85
N ARG A 116 -0.67 30.75 -29.18
CA ARG A 116 -1.34 31.93 -29.73
C ARG A 116 -0.36 33.06 -29.98
N ALA A 117 0.58 33.28 -29.06
CA ALA A 117 1.59 34.33 -29.20
C ALA A 117 2.55 34.00 -30.38
N ILE A 118 2.96 32.72 -30.50
CA ILE A 118 3.74 32.25 -31.65
C ILE A 118 2.96 32.44 -32.92
N SER A 119 1.67 32.08 -32.93
CA SER A 119 0.80 32.22 -34.09
C SER A 119 0.53 33.68 -34.49
N ARG A 120 0.50 34.64 -33.51
CA ARG A 120 0.39 36.07 -33.80
C ARG A 120 1.64 36.57 -34.50
N LYS A 121 2.82 36.28 -33.96
CA LYS A 121 4.07 36.70 -34.59
C LYS A 121 4.22 36.21 -36.00
N ARG A 122 3.82 34.95 -36.29
CA ARG A 122 3.80 34.42 -37.64
C ARG A 122 2.91 35.25 -38.57
N ARG A 123 1.68 35.57 -38.14
CA ARG A 123 0.76 36.39 -38.94
C ARG A 123 1.33 37.76 -39.24
N ASP A 124 1.91 38.41 -38.23
CA ASP A 124 2.51 39.73 -38.41
C ASP A 124 3.76 39.67 -39.32
N ASP A 125 4.55 38.59 -39.19
CA ASP A 125 5.69 38.38 -40.09
C ASP A 125 5.25 38.02 -41.53
N GLU A 126 4.16 37.25 -41.67
CA GLU A 126 3.51 37.02 -42.99
C GLU A 126 2.94 38.28 -43.60
N GLU A 127 2.36 39.17 -42.81
CA GLU A 127 1.84 40.46 -43.29
C GLU A 127 2.95 41.40 -43.76
N LYS A 128 4.09 41.43 -43.06
CA LYS A 128 5.30 42.14 -43.49
C LYS A 128 5.89 41.56 -44.76
N LYS A 129 5.81 40.25 -44.93
CA LYS A 129 6.34 39.52 -46.07
C LYS A 129 5.46 39.57 -47.30
N ARG A 130 4.15 39.84 -47.13
CA ARG A 130 3.24 40.07 -48.28
C ARG A 130 3.71 41.19 -49.22
N LYS A 131 4.70 41.96 -48.79
CA LYS A 131 5.23 43.11 -49.53
C LYS A 131 6.46 42.78 -50.38
N ALA A 132 7.06 41.61 -50.25
CA ALA A 132 8.25 41.25 -51.01
C ALA A 132 8.01 39.88 -51.71
N GLU A 133 7.64 39.88 -53.00
CA GLU A 133 6.91 38.77 -53.64
C GLU A 133 7.72 37.48 -53.92
N LEU A 134 9.01 37.51 -54.10
CA LEU A 134 9.81 36.31 -54.42
C LEU A 134 10.69 35.84 -53.25
N GLU A 135 11.19 36.74 -52.47
CA GLU A 135 11.92 36.45 -51.22
C GLU A 135 11.02 35.70 -50.26
N LYS A 136 9.73 35.88 -50.38
CA LYS A 136 8.67 35.34 -49.59
C LYS A 136 8.58 33.80 -49.62
N GLN A 137 8.59 33.19 -50.80
CA GLN A 137 8.49 31.74 -50.94
C GLN A 137 9.73 31.04 -50.41
N GLN A 138 10.88 31.63 -50.60
CA GLN A 138 12.13 31.15 -50.03
C GLN A 138 12.11 31.22 -48.51
N PHE A 139 11.64 32.36 -48.00
CA PHE A 139 11.55 32.57 -46.56
C PHE A 139 10.50 31.64 -45.90
N GLU A 140 9.36 31.43 -46.57
CA GLU A 140 8.33 30.51 -46.06
C GLU A 140 8.86 29.06 -46.01
N LEU A 141 9.65 28.62 -46.98
CA LEU A 141 10.32 27.34 -46.95
C LEU A 141 11.30 27.24 -45.77
N GLU A 142 12.15 28.25 -45.57
CA GLU A 142 13.11 28.30 -44.46
C GLU A 142 12.41 28.29 -43.12
N GLU A 143 11.25 28.96 -43.02
CA GLU A 143 10.45 28.97 -41.80
C GLU A 143 9.84 27.60 -41.48
N LEU A 144 9.30 26.90 -42.46
CA LEU A 144 8.75 25.55 -42.31
C LEU A 144 9.85 24.53 -41.91
N GLU A 145 11.04 24.64 -42.56
CA GLU A 145 12.18 23.81 -42.21
C GLU A 145 12.64 24.03 -40.76
N ARG A 146 12.65 25.29 -40.29
CA ARG A 146 12.98 25.64 -38.94
C ARG A 146 11.99 25.07 -37.93
N GLN A 147 10.70 25.09 -38.23
CA GLN A 147 9.65 24.54 -37.35
C GLN A 147 9.79 23.02 -37.18
N ILE A 148 10.07 22.29 -38.23
CA ILE A 148 10.35 20.84 -38.14
C ILE A 148 11.63 20.60 -37.35
N ALA A 149 12.67 21.41 -37.56
CA ALA A 149 13.94 21.28 -36.88
C ALA A 149 13.85 21.57 -35.35
N GLN A 150 12.83 22.32 -34.91
CA GLN A 150 12.58 22.59 -33.50
C GLN A 150 11.95 21.38 -32.77
N ILE A 151 11.30 20.48 -33.52
CA ILE A 151 10.83 19.22 -32.93
C ILE A 151 12.04 18.28 -32.87
N PRO A 152 12.46 17.84 -31.66
CA PRO A 152 13.52 16.83 -31.58
C PRO A 152 13.18 15.64 -32.49
N GLN A 153 14.12 15.21 -33.28
CA GLN A 153 13.90 14.11 -34.23
C GLN A 153 13.35 12.85 -33.52
N THR A 154 13.79 12.60 -32.28
CA THR A 154 13.29 11.54 -31.43
C THR A 154 11.80 11.68 -31.18
N ASP A 155 11.33 12.88 -30.85
CA ASP A 155 9.92 13.15 -30.56
C ASP A 155 9.06 13.06 -31.85
N ALA A 156 9.56 13.60 -32.97
CA ALA A 156 8.89 13.49 -34.26
C ALA A 156 8.69 12.04 -34.68
N ILE A 157 9.74 11.21 -34.53
CA ILE A 157 9.68 9.79 -34.89
C ILE A 157 8.81 9.02 -33.89
N LYS A 158 8.88 9.35 -32.58
CA LYS A 158 8.13 8.68 -31.57
C LYS A 158 6.63 8.95 -31.67
N PHE A 159 6.25 10.20 -31.81
CA PHE A 159 4.85 10.62 -31.71
C PHE A 159 4.11 10.72 -33.04
N ASP A 160 4.82 10.94 -34.15
CA ASP A 160 4.20 11.00 -35.49
C ASP A 160 5.21 10.71 -36.59
N ARG A 161 5.68 9.48 -36.69
CA ARG A 161 6.64 9.04 -37.71
C ARG A 161 6.13 9.24 -39.15
N ALA A 162 4.85 8.94 -39.38
CA ALA A 162 4.24 9.06 -40.68
C ALA A 162 4.13 10.52 -41.12
N GLY A 163 3.67 11.39 -40.20
CA GLY A 163 3.60 12.84 -40.44
C GLY A 163 4.98 13.44 -40.64
N HIS A 164 6.00 13.01 -39.90
CA HIS A 164 7.38 13.45 -40.14
C HIS A 164 7.88 13.14 -41.54
N THR A 165 7.67 11.91 -42.04
CA THR A 165 8.06 11.49 -43.36
C THR A 165 7.27 12.26 -44.46
N ALA A 166 5.96 12.43 -44.23
CA ALA A 166 5.10 13.20 -45.15
C ALA A 166 5.54 14.67 -45.26
N ALA A 167 5.81 15.31 -44.10
CA ALA A 167 6.28 16.68 -44.01
C ALA A 167 7.63 16.86 -44.73
N GLN A 168 8.60 15.97 -44.49
CA GLN A 168 9.90 16.01 -45.19
C GLN A 168 9.76 15.86 -46.71
N THR A 169 8.88 14.98 -47.15
CA THR A 169 8.63 14.78 -48.60
C THR A 169 8.01 16.02 -49.22
N ALA A 170 7.04 16.64 -48.55
CA ALA A 170 6.39 17.86 -49.02
C ALA A 170 7.37 19.05 -49.08
N LEU A 171 8.24 19.22 -48.06
CA LEU A 171 9.29 20.24 -48.06
C LEU A 171 10.29 20.04 -49.19
N LYS A 172 10.68 18.80 -49.47
CA LYS A 172 11.56 18.49 -50.61
C LYS A 172 10.90 18.85 -51.97
N ALA A 173 9.61 18.58 -52.11
CA ALA A 173 8.84 18.96 -53.31
C ALA A 173 8.74 20.49 -53.44
N LEU A 174 8.47 21.22 -52.36
CA LEU A 174 8.44 22.68 -52.32
C LEU A 174 9.81 23.28 -52.67
N ARG A 175 10.89 22.77 -52.11
CA ARG A 175 12.27 23.20 -52.42
C ARG A 175 12.56 23.04 -53.90
N SER A 176 12.17 21.92 -54.48
CA SER A 176 12.33 21.67 -55.93
C SER A 176 11.48 22.63 -56.78
N ALA A 177 10.25 22.95 -56.33
CA ALA A 177 9.37 23.88 -57.00
C ALA A 177 9.91 25.32 -56.95
N ILE A 178 10.44 25.78 -55.81
CA ILE A 178 11.10 27.09 -55.67
C ILE A 178 12.37 27.17 -56.55
N ALA A 179 13.19 26.10 -56.55
CA ALA A 179 14.39 26.03 -57.37
C ALA A 179 14.11 26.09 -58.87
N SER A 180 12.88 25.77 -59.34
CA SER A 180 12.45 25.95 -60.72
C SER A 180 12.27 27.41 -61.13
N GLY A 181 12.30 28.37 -60.17
CA GLY A 181 12.22 29.81 -60.39
C GLY A 181 10.83 30.32 -60.79
N ASN A 182 9.79 29.51 -60.74
CA ASN A 182 8.43 29.91 -61.04
C ASN A 182 7.56 30.04 -59.79
N PRO A 183 7.18 31.25 -59.36
CA PRO A 183 6.40 31.45 -58.09
C PRO A 183 5.00 30.77 -58.13
N GLN A 184 4.43 30.61 -59.34
CA GLN A 184 3.11 29.97 -59.44
C GLN A 184 3.17 28.45 -59.24
N THR A 185 4.28 27.82 -59.65
CA THR A 185 4.49 26.38 -59.44
C THR A 185 4.75 26.02 -58.01
N ALA A 186 5.20 26.96 -57.19
CA ALA A 186 5.46 26.75 -55.79
C ALA A 186 4.20 26.89 -54.90
N ARG A 187 3.11 27.52 -55.35
CA ARG A 187 1.88 27.73 -54.57
C ARG A 187 1.24 26.43 -54.09
N SER A 188 1.05 25.45 -54.99
CA SER A 188 0.43 24.16 -54.60
C SER A 188 1.37 23.32 -53.72
N PRO A 189 2.65 23.14 -54.04
CA PRO A 189 3.62 22.52 -53.13
C PRO A 189 3.74 23.24 -51.78
N LEU A 190 3.66 24.58 -51.74
CA LEU A 190 3.69 25.37 -50.55
C LEU A 190 2.51 25.03 -49.64
N ASN A 191 1.28 25.05 -50.16
CA ASN A 191 0.10 24.69 -49.38
C ASN A 191 0.18 23.25 -48.88
N THR A 192 0.68 22.32 -49.68
CA THR A 192 0.87 20.92 -49.29
C THR A 192 1.92 20.78 -48.19
N ALA A 193 3.04 21.49 -48.30
CA ALA A 193 4.09 21.46 -47.30
C ALA A 193 3.64 22.09 -45.95
N THR A 194 2.94 23.25 -46.05
CA THR A 194 2.38 23.91 -44.86
C THR A 194 1.40 23.00 -44.13
N ALA A 195 0.44 22.40 -44.83
CA ALA A 195 -0.55 21.50 -44.23
C ALA A 195 0.12 20.26 -43.61
N ALA A 196 1.11 19.67 -44.29
CA ALA A 196 1.82 18.50 -43.77
C ALA A 196 2.62 18.83 -42.49
N VAL A 197 3.27 20.00 -42.45
CA VAL A 197 4.04 20.46 -41.27
C VAL A 197 3.11 20.77 -40.10
N GLU A 198 2.03 21.52 -40.34
CA GLU A 198 1.04 21.84 -39.26
C GLU A 198 0.38 20.58 -38.72
N GLN A 199 -0.01 19.65 -39.59
CA GLN A 199 -0.60 18.39 -39.17
C GLN A 199 0.39 17.56 -38.34
N HIS A 200 1.66 17.53 -38.76
CA HIS A 200 2.71 16.85 -38.03
C HIS A 200 2.93 17.47 -36.65
N ILE A 201 3.09 18.80 -36.57
CA ILE A 201 3.27 19.53 -35.29
C ILE A 201 2.07 19.26 -34.37
N ALA A 202 0.85 19.39 -34.89
CA ALA A 202 -0.36 19.15 -34.12
C ALA A 202 -0.47 17.69 -33.64
N SER A 203 -0.10 16.74 -34.53
CA SER A 203 -0.08 15.31 -34.15
C SER A 203 0.97 15.01 -33.09
N VAL A 204 2.19 15.55 -33.24
CA VAL A 204 3.24 15.39 -32.24
C VAL A 204 2.81 15.99 -30.89
N ALA A 205 2.28 17.21 -30.88
CA ALA A 205 1.82 17.88 -29.65
C ALA A 205 0.71 17.07 -28.97
N ARG A 206 -0.29 16.63 -29.72
CA ARG A 206 -1.41 15.82 -29.19
C ARG A 206 -0.95 14.48 -28.67
N ASN A 207 -0.17 13.74 -29.45
CA ASN A 207 0.29 12.41 -29.08
C ASN A 207 1.25 12.48 -27.89
N ARG A 208 2.09 13.52 -27.82
CA ARG A 208 2.95 13.79 -26.66
C ARG A 208 2.14 14.11 -25.41
N ALA A 209 1.12 14.96 -25.51
CA ALA A 209 0.24 15.28 -24.39
C ALA A 209 -0.50 14.02 -23.88
N GLN A 210 -1.02 13.21 -24.80
CA GLN A 210 -1.67 11.95 -24.48
C GLN A 210 -0.70 10.96 -23.81
N TRP A 211 0.51 10.84 -24.36
CA TRP A 211 1.56 10.01 -23.77
C TRP A 211 1.93 10.49 -22.36
N GLN A 212 2.09 11.81 -22.17
CA GLN A 212 2.36 12.38 -20.85
C GLN A 212 1.23 12.13 -19.87
N GLN A 213 -0.01 12.27 -20.31
CA GLN A 213 -1.19 11.99 -19.49
C GLN A 213 -1.24 10.51 -19.10
N GLN A 214 -1.02 9.61 -20.06
CA GLN A 214 -0.98 8.17 -19.79
C GLN A 214 0.15 7.81 -18.84
N LYS A 215 1.34 8.41 -19.05
CA LYS A 215 2.48 8.24 -18.15
C LYS A 215 2.16 8.75 -16.75
N ALA A 216 1.61 9.96 -16.63
CA ALA A 216 1.23 10.53 -15.33
C ALA A 216 0.17 9.68 -14.62
N ALA A 217 -0.82 9.19 -15.34
CA ALA A 217 -1.84 8.29 -14.78
C ALA A 217 -1.23 6.95 -14.31
N ALA A 218 -0.27 6.42 -15.08
CA ALA A 218 0.44 5.20 -14.71
C ALA A 218 1.33 5.42 -13.45
N GLU A 219 2.05 6.54 -13.40
CA GLU A 219 2.86 6.93 -12.24
C GLU A 219 2.00 7.19 -11.00
N GLN A 220 0.82 7.80 -11.19
CA GLN A 220 -0.15 7.95 -10.11
C GLN A 220 -0.65 6.60 -9.60
N ALA A 221 -1.00 5.67 -10.50
CA ALA A 221 -1.43 4.34 -10.12
C ALA A 221 -0.35 3.59 -9.32
N LEU A 222 0.93 3.76 -9.69
CA LEU A 222 2.05 3.20 -8.92
C LEU A 222 2.18 3.84 -7.54
N GLY A 223 2.02 5.17 -7.46
CA GLY A 223 2.02 5.87 -6.18
C GLY A 223 0.89 5.41 -5.25
N GLU A 224 -0.31 5.17 -5.80
CA GLU A 224 -1.43 4.60 -5.04
C GLU A 224 -1.14 3.16 -4.58
N LEU A 225 -0.53 2.35 -5.44
CA LEU A 225 -0.13 0.97 -5.10
C LEU A 225 0.94 0.95 -4.01
N GLU A 226 1.95 1.81 -4.12
CA GLU A 226 2.99 1.95 -3.09
C GLU A 226 2.38 2.37 -1.75
N ALA A 227 1.49 3.34 -1.77
CA ALA A 227 0.77 3.83 -0.61
C ALA A 227 -0.08 2.72 0.06
N LEU A 228 -0.78 1.91 -0.75
CA LEU A 228 -1.53 0.75 -0.29
C LEU A 228 -0.61 -0.26 0.42
N ILE A 229 0.55 -0.58 -0.18
CA ILE A 229 1.53 -1.49 0.40
C ILE A 229 2.07 -0.94 1.73
N ILE A 230 2.37 0.37 1.79
CA ILE A 230 2.82 1.02 3.02
C ILE A 230 1.73 0.94 4.11
N GLY A 231 0.46 1.17 3.75
CA GLY A 231 -0.67 1.02 4.65
C GLY A 231 -0.79 -0.39 5.23
N LEU A 232 -0.72 -1.41 4.38
CA LEU A 232 -0.75 -2.81 4.80
C LEU A 232 0.45 -3.19 5.68
N LYS A 233 1.65 -2.69 5.37
CA LYS A 233 2.86 -2.90 6.19
C LYS A 233 2.80 -2.20 7.55
N ALA A 234 2.06 -1.10 7.64
CA ALA A 234 1.83 -0.37 8.87
C ALA A 234 0.72 -0.98 9.73
N ASP A 235 -0.17 -1.77 9.15
CA ASP A 235 -1.20 -2.52 9.88
C ASP A 235 -0.56 -3.74 10.58
N PRO A 236 -0.49 -3.75 11.93
CA PRO A 236 0.16 -4.83 12.66
C PRO A 236 -0.55 -6.17 12.48
N VAL A 237 -1.86 -6.18 12.24
CA VAL A 237 -2.65 -7.39 12.03
C VAL A 237 -2.38 -7.94 10.63
N ALA A 238 -2.49 -7.12 9.59
CA ALA A 238 -2.19 -7.54 8.23
C ALA A 238 -0.74 -8.04 8.11
N LYS A 239 0.21 -7.31 8.68
CA LYS A 239 1.63 -7.68 8.71
C LYS A 239 1.87 -9.00 9.43
N ARG A 240 1.23 -9.21 10.58
CA ARG A 240 1.39 -10.43 11.38
C ARG A 240 0.89 -11.66 10.63
N TRP A 241 -0.23 -11.56 9.94
CA TRP A 241 -0.93 -12.71 9.38
C TRP A 241 -0.70 -12.94 7.89
N GLN A 242 -0.39 -11.88 7.12
CA GLN A 242 -0.39 -11.92 5.64
C GLN A 242 0.85 -11.26 5.01
N ILE A 243 1.99 -11.26 5.71
CA ILE A 243 3.22 -10.59 5.21
C ILE A 243 3.63 -11.07 3.82
N HIS A 244 3.46 -12.37 3.52
CA HIS A 244 3.82 -12.95 2.23
C HIS A 244 3.01 -12.34 1.06
N LEU A 245 1.70 -12.12 1.26
CA LEU A 245 0.85 -11.49 0.23
C LEU A 245 1.19 -10.00 0.07
N ILE A 246 1.59 -9.33 1.16
CA ILE A 246 2.06 -7.94 1.11
C ILE A 246 3.37 -7.85 0.31
N ASP A 247 4.26 -8.82 0.43
CA ASP A 247 5.51 -8.86 -0.33
C ASP A 247 5.28 -9.25 -1.81
N GLU A 248 4.25 -10.04 -2.10
CA GLU A 248 3.79 -10.28 -3.48
C GLU A 248 3.30 -8.96 -4.13
N LEU A 249 2.54 -8.14 -3.41
CA LEU A 249 2.14 -6.81 -3.89
C LEU A 249 3.35 -5.91 -4.15
N ALA A 250 4.39 -5.98 -3.31
CA ALA A 250 5.63 -5.26 -3.55
C ALA A 250 6.35 -5.72 -4.83
N THR A 251 6.26 -7.00 -5.15
CA THR A 251 6.78 -7.56 -6.42
C THR A 251 5.95 -7.07 -7.62
N GLN A 252 4.63 -6.99 -7.46
CA GLN A 252 3.74 -6.43 -8.48
C GLN A 252 4.02 -4.94 -8.73
N LEU A 253 4.35 -4.16 -7.70
CA LEU A 253 4.81 -2.78 -7.84
C LEU A 253 6.05 -2.68 -8.72
N GLN A 254 7.05 -3.55 -8.51
CA GLN A 254 8.25 -3.58 -9.35
C GLN A 254 7.91 -3.92 -10.81
N THR A 255 6.97 -4.84 -11.02
CA THR A 255 6.44 -5.16 -12.35
C THR A 255 5.77 -3.96 -13.00
N GLY A 256 4.99 -3.21 -12.24
CA GLY A 256 4.37 -1.97 -12.70
C GLY A 256 5.39 -0.89 -13.07
N ILE A 257 6.45 -0.71 -12.27
CA ILE A 257 7.55 0.21 -12.54
C ILE A 257 8.25 -0.18 -13.85
N ALA A 258 8.54 -1.46 -14.05
CA ALA A 258 9.13 -1.97 -15.28
C ALA A 258 8.20 -1.76 -16.50
N ALA A 259 6.88 -1.89 -16.31
CA ALA A 259 5.91 -1.61 -17.36
C ALA A 259 5.90 -0.13 -17.76
N VAL A 260 5.98 0.81 -16.81
CA VAL A 260 6.12 2.25 -17.11
C VAL A 260 7.41 2.54 -17.88
N ALA A 261 8.52 1.92 -17.47
CA ALA A 261 9.79 2.06 -18.19
C ALA A 261 9.72 1.51 -19.63
N ALA A 262 8.90 0.48 -19.85
CA ALA A 262 8.61 -0.08 -21.18
C ALA A 262 7.47 0.64 -21.92
N GLU A 263 6.99 1.77 -21.42
CA GLU A 263 5.87 2.56 -21.97
C GLU A 263 4.52 1.81 -22.07
N GLN A 264 4.31 0.81 -21.21
CA GLN A 264 3.06 0.04 -21.11
C GLN A 264 2.17 0.66 -20.00
N PHE A 265 1.67 1.86 -20.26
CA PHE A 265 1.02 2.71 -19.28
C PHE A 265 -0.36 2.22 -18.78
N ASP A 266 -0.98 1.29 -19.46
CA ASP A 266 -2.23 0.64 -19.06
C ASP A 266 -2.04 -0.38 -17.94
N LYS A 267 -0.88 -1.01 -17.86
CA LYS A 267 -0.60 -2.07 -16.89
C LYS A 267 -0.65 -1.63 -15.42
N PRO A 268 -0.07 -0.50 -15.01
CA PRO A 268 -0.14 -0.05 -13.62
C PRO A 268 -1.56 0.09 -13.08
N ALA A 269 -2.49 0.59 -13.88
CA ALA A 269 -3.89 0.72 -13.48
C ALA A 269 -4.56 -0.65 -13.24
N LEU A 270 -4.24 -1.64 -14.07
CA LEU A 270 -4.74 -3.01 -13.90
C LEU A 270 -4.15 -3.66 -12.66
N ILE A 271 -2.84 -3.49 -12.44
CA ILE A 271 -2.16 -3.98 -11.22
C ILE A 271 -2.78 -3.35 -9.97
N LEU A 272 -2.99 -2.03 -9.98
CA LEU A 272 -3.63 -1.32 -8.87
C LEU A 272 -5.04 -1.83 -8.59
N ALA A 273 -5.84 -2.05 -9.63
CA ALA A 273 -7.19 -2.58 -9.47
C ALA A 273 -7.21 -3.97 -8.84
N ALA A 274 -6.33 -4.85 -9.28
CA ALA A 274 -6.15 -6.18 -8.69
C ALA A 274 -5.66 -6.08 -7.24
N ALA A 275 -4.68 -5.21 -6.97
CA ALA A 275 -4.13 -4.99 -5.65
C ALA A 275 -5.18 -4.47 -4.64
N LYS A 276 -6.08 -3.58 -5.07
CA LYS A 276 -7.20 -3.10 -4.22
C LYS A 276 -8.17 -4.22 -3.83
N THR A 277 -8.40 -5.17 -4.72
CA THR A 277 -9.20 -6.37 -4.38
C THR A 277 -8.45 -7.27 -3.40
N GLN A 278 -7.18 -7.51 -3.67
CA GLN A 278 -6.32 -8.32 -2.80
C GLN A 278 -6.12 -7.68 -1.41
N GLU A 279 -6.04 -6.36 -1.32
CA GLU A 279 -6.01 -5.62 -0.05
C GLU A 279 -7.20 -5.97 0.84
N GLN A 280 -8.43 -5.95 0.27
CA GLN A 280 -9.63 -6.28 1.02
C GLN A 280 -9.59 -7.73 1.54
N GLU A 281 -9.12 -8.68 0.72
CA GLU A 281 -8.96 -10.07 1.11
C GLU A 281 -7.89 -10.25 2.20
N ILE A 282 -6.75 -9.55 2.07
CA ILE A 282 -5.68 -9.55 3.07
C ILE A 282 -6.22 -9.07 4.42
N ILE A 283 -6.89 -7.93 4.44
CA ILE A 283 -7.43 -7.34 5.66
C ILE A 283 -8.50 -8.25 6.28
N ALA A 284 -9.43 -8.76 5.48
CA ALA A 284 -10.49 -9.64 5.96
C ALA A 284 -9.92 -10.93 6.56
N THR A 285 -8.99 -11.57 5.87
CA THR A 285 -8.36 -12.83 6.31
C THR A 285 -7.48 -12.61 7.54
N ALA A 286 -6.72 -11.51 7.56
CA ALA A 286 -5.88 -11.16 8.71
C ALA A 286 -6.72 -10.88 9.97
N ASN A 287 -7.82 -10.14 9.82
CA ASN A 287 -8.73 -9.86 10.93
C ASN A 287 -9.43 -11.12 11.43
N ALA A 288 -9.86 -12.01 10.54
CA ALA A 288 -10.44 -13.29 10.94
C ALA A 288 -9.43 -14.14 11.74
N ALA A 289 -8.19 -14.23 11.27
CA ALA A 289 -7.12 -14.94 11.97
C ALA A 289 -6.77 -14.29 13.33
N GLN A 290 -6.81 -12.96 13.41
CA GLN A 290 -6.59 -12.25 14.66
C GLN A 290 -7.71 -12.53 15.69
N ILE A 291 -8.97 -12.54 15.24
CA ILE A 291 -10.11 -12.88 16.11
C ILE A 291 -9.95 -14.30 16.70
N GLN A 292 -9.55 -15.26 15.88
CA GLN A 292 -9.30 -16.63 16.34
C GLN A 292 -8.14 -16.67 17.35
N ALA A 293 -7.06 -15.91 17.09
CA ALA A 293 -5.96 -15.81 18.03
C ALA A 293 -6.38 -15.13 19.36
N ASP A 294 -7.19 -14.08 19.29
CA ASP A 294 -7.72 -13.42 20.48
C ASP A 294 -8.61 -14.34 21.30
N GLN A 295 -9.41 -15.19 20.63
CA GLN A 295 -10.20 -16.24 21.31
C GLN A 295 -9.30 -17.27 22.00
N ARG A 296 -8.26 -17.76 21.31
CA ARG A 296 -7.25 -18.64 21.90
C ARG A 296 -6.62 -17.99 23.15
N ASP A 297 -6.20 -16.73 23.02
CA ASP A 297 -5.54 -15.98 24.10
C ASP A 297 -6.50 -15.78 25.29
N TYR A 298 -7.78 -15.53 25.00
CA TYR A 298 -8.82 -15.48 26.03
C TYR A 298 -8.98 -16.80 26.76
N ILE A 299 -9.10 -17.91 26.02
CA ILE A 299 -9.23 -19.25 26.60
C ILE A 299 -8.01 -19.58 27.48
N ALA A 300 -6.81 -19.36 26.94
CA ALA A 300 -5.57 -19.64 27.67
C ALA A 300 -5.46 -18.83 28.97
N LYS A 301 -5.85 -17.55 28.94
CA LYS A 301 -5.85 -16.69 30.12
C LYS A 301 -6.89 -17.09 31.14
N SER A 302 -8.09 -17.45 30.69
CA SER A 302 -9.15 -17.95 31.56
C SER A 302 -8.74 -19.27 32.26
N ILE A 303 -8.09 -20.18 31.52
CA ILE A 303 -7.52 -21.41 32.08
C ILE A 303 -6.47 -21.07 33.14
N ALA A 304 -5.57 -20.11 32.83
CA ALA A 304 -4.52 -19.72 33.82
C ALA A 304 -5.12 -19.15 35.08
N GLU A 305 -6.13 -18.31 35.00
CA GLU A 305 -6.82 -17.73 36.14
C GLU A 305 -7.55 -18.81 36.95
N THR A 306 -8.29 -19.70 36.31
CA THR A 306 -8.99 -20.80 36.96
C THR A 306 -8.02 -21.71 37.74
N LEU A 307 -6.90 -22.09 37.10
CA LEU A 307 -5.89 -22.92 37.77
C LEU A 307 -5.22 -22.19 38.92
N ALA A 308 -4.98 -20.89 38.83
CA ALA A 308 -4.46 -20.10 39.94
C ALA A 308 -5.42 -20.07 41.13
N GLU A 309 -6.73 -19.94 40.90
CA GLU A 309 -7.77 -20.03 41.94
C GLU A 309 -7.89 -21.42 42.55
N MET A 310 -7.59 -22.46 41.78
CA MET A 310 -7.50 -23.83 42.27
C MET A 310 -6.21 -24.10 43.05
N GLY A 311 -5.33 -23.08 43.21
CA GLY A 311 -4.11 -23.17 44.01
C GLY A 311 -2.88 -23.65 43.24
N PHE A 312 -2.89 -23.61 41.93
CA PHE A 312 -1.71 -23.86 41.11
C PHE A 312 -0.87 -22.58 40.95
N PHE A 313 0.43 -22.73 40.86
CA PHE A 313 1.34 -21.70 40.35
C PHE A 313 1.32 -21.81 38.83
N VAL A 314 0.95 -20.73 38.14
CA VAL A 314 0.75 -20.73 36.72
C VAL A 314 1.70 -19.72 36.07
N ASN A 315 2.42 -20.13 35.02
CA ASN A 315 3.21 -19.22 34.19
C ASN A 315 2.28 -18.46 33.24
N GLU A 316 2.74 -17.28 32.79
CA GLU A 316 2.07 -16.60 31.67
C GLU A 316 2.02 -17.49 30.42
N PRO A 317 0.86 -17.58 29.75
CA PRO A 317 0.76 -18.31 28.50
C PRO A 317 1.73 -17.78 27.45
N GLN A 318 2.48 -18.66 26.80
CA GLN A 318 3.47 -18.30 25.78
C GLN A 318 3.19 -19.03 24.47
N LEU A 319 3.44 -18.37 23.35
CA LEU A 319 3.38 -19.05 22.04
C LEU A 319 4.42 -20.16 21.99
N GLU A 320 4.02 -21.33 21.53
CA GLU A 320 4.92 -22.46 21.30
C GLU A 320 6.07 -22.09 20.37
N HIS A 321 5.77 -21.30 19.31
CA HIS A 321 6.74 -20.69 18.42
C HIS A 321 6.48 -19.19 18.35
N PRO A 322 7.30 -18.33 18.97
CA PRO A 322 7.07 -16.88 19.05
C PRO A 322 6.90 -16.19 17.68
N ASP A 323 7.59 -16.71 16.66
CA ASP A 323 7.56 -16.16 15.29
C ASP A 323 6.36 -16.64 14.46
N HIS A 324 5.58 -17.58 14.98
CA HIS A 324 4.44 -18.19 14.28
C HIS A 324 3.12 -17.93 15.03
N PRO A 325 2.39 -16.88 14.71
CA PRO A 325 1.19 -16.49 15.45
C PRO A 325 0.04 -17.52 15.42
N LYS A 326 0.08 -18.48 14.51
CA LYS A 326 -0.89 -19.59 14.40
C LYS A 326 -0.60 -20.74 15.35
N THR A 327 0.52 -20.72 16.05
CA THR A 327 0.87 -21.82 16.97
C THR A 327 0.04 -21.75 18.24
N SER A 328 0.01 -22.88 18.96
CA SER A 328 -0.66 -23.00 20.24
C SER A 328 -0.05 -22.06 21.29
N LEU A 329 -0.86 -21.66 22.27
CA LEU A 329 -0.35 -21.12 23.52
C LEU A 329 -0.07 -22.27 24.49
N ILE A 330 1.14 -22.29 24.99
CA ILE A 330 1.56 -23.25 26.02
C ILE A 330 1.46 -22.58 27.39
N LEU A 331 0.77 -23.25 28.30
CA LEU A 331 0.53 -22.83 29.65
C LEU A 331 1.02 -23.94 30.57
N LYS A 332 1.72 -23.58 31.63
CA LYS A 332 2.21 -24.53 32.62
C LYS A 332 1.74 -24.16 34.00
N ALA A 333 1.24 -25.13 34.68
CA ALA A 333 0.78 -25.00 36.07
C ALA A 333 1.39 -26.09 36.96
N ALA A 334 1.74 -25.75 38.17
CA ALA A 334 2.26 -26.70 39.13
C ALA A 334 1.72 -26.45 40.54
N THR A 335 1.60 -27.50 41.34
CA THR A 335 1.28 -27.42 42.75
C THR A 335 2.53 -27.48 43.61
N ASN A 336 2.42 -27.10 44.90
CA ASN A 336 3.49 -27.27 45.86
C ASN A 336 3.88 -28.75 46.10
N SER A 337 2.97 -29.68 45.74
CA SER A 337 3.22 -31.13 45.89
C SER A 337 3.98 -31.75 44.71
N GLY A 338 4.37 -30.93 43.72
CA GLY A 338 5.11 -31.38 42.55
C GLY A 338 4.22 -31.96 41.43
N LYS A 339 2.90 -31.76 41.47
CA LYS A 339 1.99 -32.12 40.41
C LYS A 339 1.97 -30.98 39.37
N GLY A 340 2.10 -31.31 38.11
CA GLY A 340 2.15 -30.36 37.02
C GLY A 340 1.12 -30.64 35.91
N ILE A 341 0.68 -29.58 35.27
CA ILE A 341 -0.18 -29.63 34.09
C ILE A 341 0.41 -28.69 33.05
N SER A 342 0.73 -29.22 31.89
CA SER A 342 1.06 -28.45 30.69
C SER A 342 -0.14 -28.44 29.75
N ILE A 343 -0.56 -27.28 29.31
CA ILE A 343 -1.76 -27.09 28.50
C ILE A 343 -1.38 -26.42 27.20
N SER A 344 -1.79 -27.01 26.09
CA SER A 344 -1.65 -26.43 24.76
C SER A 344 -3.01 -25.99 24.26
N VAL A 345 -3.16 -24.67 24.08
CA VAL A 345 -4.39 -24.07 23.57
C VAL A 345 -4.15 -23.67 22.12
N PRO A 346 -4.68 -24.39 21.13
CA PRO A 346 -4.50 -24.08 19.72
C PRO A 346 -5.42 -22.93 19.26
N VAL A 347 -5.13 -22.36 18.09
CA VAL A 347 -6.02 -21.38 17.44
C VAL A 347 -7.32 -22.06 16.97
N GLU A 348 -7.21 -23.28 16.49
CA GLU A 348 -8.33 -24.13 16.08
C GLU A 348 -8.10 -25.56 16.57
N GLY A 349 -9.16 -26.23 16.96
CA GLY A 349 -9.11 -27.62 17.42
C GLY A 349 -9.27 -27.74 18.94
N GLU A 350 -8.80 -28.84 19.50
CA GLU A 350 -9.00 -29.22 20.89
C GLU A 350 -7.84 -28.75 21.76
N VAL A 351 -8.15 -28.37 23.00
CA VAL A 351 -7.15 -28.07 24.02
C VAL A 351 -6.52 -29.38 24.48
N LEU A 352 -5.19 -29.43 24.45
CA LEU A 352 -4.43 -30.62 24.85
C LEU A 352 -3.83 -30.42 26.24
N TYR A 353 -3.90 -31.47 27.04
CA TYR A 353 -3.37 -31.52 28.41
C TYR A 353 -2.26 -32.57 28.51
N ASP A 354 -1.17 -32.23 29.15
CA ASP A 354 -0.15 -33.17 29.59
C ASP A 354 0.02 -33.01 31.09
N VAL A 355 -0.11 -34.13 31.84
CA VAL A 355 -0.10 -34.13 33.29
C VAL A 355 1.12 -34.91 33.80
N ASP A 356 1.81 -34.35 34.80
CA ASP A 356 2.97 -34.95 35.46
C ASP A 356 2.82 -34.95 36.97
N GLY A 357 3.50 -35.91 37.63
CA GLY A 357 3.43 -36.03 39.08
C GLY A 357 2.14 -36.64 39.64
N TYR A 358 1.22 -37.07 38.78
CA TYR A 358 -0.03 -37.74 39.18
C TYR A 358 0.11 -39.25 39.09
N SER A 359 -0.65 -39.96 39.94
CA SER A 359 -0.70 -41.43 39.89
C SER A 359 -1.38 -41.90 38.61
N LYS A 360 -0.70 -42.74 37.83
CA LYS A 360 -1.20 -43.26 36.56
C LYS A 360 -1.63 -44.69 36.68
N THR A 361 -2.85 -45.01 36.28
CA THR A 361 -3.36 -46.36 36.03
C THR A 361 -3.40 -46.67 34.54
N THR A 362 -3.31 -47.91 34.17
CA THR A 362 -3.27 -48.31 32.78
C THR A 362 -4.58 -49.01 32.40
N GLU A 363 -5.33 -48.44 31.47
CA GLU A 363 -6.58 -48.99 30.97
C GLU A 363 -6.48 -49.35 29.46
N ALA A 364 -7.38 -50.20 28.96
CA ALA A 364 -7.44 -50.50 27.53
C ALA A 364 -7.99 -49.34 26.75
N ALA A 365 -7.22 -48.83 25.75
CA ALA A 365 -7.62 -47.71 24.94
C ALA A 365 -8.68 -48.10 23.90
N VAL A 366 -9.61 -47.23 23.59
CA VAL A 366 -10.58 -47.35 22.49
C VAL A 366 -9.82 -47.29 21.16
N GLY A 367 -9.62 -48.45 20.53
CA GLY A 367 -8.83 -48.58 19.28
C GLY A 367 -7.69 -49.59 19.34
N GLY A 368 -7.48 -50.22 20.49
CA GLY A 368 -6.45 -51.25 20.72
C GLY A 368 -5.14 -50.65 21.19
N GLY A 369 -4.70 -51.07 22.37
CA GLY A 369 -3.53 -50.57 23.08
C GLY A 369 -3.88 -50.25 24.52
N THR A 370 -2.93 -49.71 25.30
CA THR A 370 -3.14 -49.27 26.67
C THR A 370 -2.95 -47.76 26.76
N ALA A 371 -3.93 -47.10 27.33
CA ALA A 371 -3.83 -45.65 27.70
C ALA A 371 -3.48 -45.52 29.18
N ALA A 372 -2.60 -44.58 29.49
CA ALA A 372 -2.38 -44.19 30.88
C ALA A 372 -3.49 -43.21 31.28
N VAL A 373 -4.34 -43.63 32.20
CA VAL A 373 -5.44 -42.84 32.77
C VAL A 373 -5.02 -42.35 34.16
N CYS A 374 -5.44 -41.15 34.49
CA CYS A 374 -5.18 -40.57 35.83
C CYS A 374 -6.46 -39.97 36.39
N ASP A 375 -7.19 -40.73 37.20
CA ASP A 375 -8.45 -40.33 37.84
C ASP A 375 -8.33 -39.03 38.65
N GLU A 376 -7.16 -38.80 39.23
CA GLU A 376 -6.92 -37.60 40.01
C GLU A 376 -6.74 -36.36 39.13
N ALA A 377 -6.00 -36.49 38.04
CA ALA A 377 -5.85 -35.43 37.05
C ALA A 377 -7.18 -35.15 36.34
N GLU A 378 -7.96 -36.19 36.00
CA GLU A 378 -9.27 -36.05 35.39
C GLU A 378 -10.22 -35.24 36.27
N LYS A 379 -10.24 -35.48 37.59
CA LYS A 379 -11.05 -34.69 38.52
C LYS A 379 -10.64 -33.22 38.54
N VAL A 380 -9.34 -32.95 38.52
CA VAL A 380 -8.81 -31.57 38.49
C VAL A 380 -9.19 -30.88 37.17
N LEU A 381 -9.05 -31.57 36.03
CA LEU A 381 -9.41 -31.03 34.71
C LEU A 381 -10.92 -30.84 34.62
N THR A 382 -11.74 -31.76 35.10
CA THR A 382 -13.20 -31.62 35.13
C THR A 382 -13.63 -30.43 36.00
N GLU A 383 -13.08 -30.30 37.23
CA GLU A 383 -13.35 -29.14 38.07
C GLU A 383 -12.95 -27.81 37.37
N MET A 384 -11.81 -27.79 36.70
CA MET A 384 -11.38 -26.63 35.90
C MET A 384 -12.38 -26.34 34.77
N HIS A 385 -12.85 -27.37 34.03
CA HIS A 385 -13.85 -27.20 32.94
C HIS A 385 -15.18 -26.66 33.52
N ASP A 386 -15.64 -27.17 34.61
CA ASP A 386 -16.88 -26.71 35.27
C ASP A 386 -16.78 -25.23 35.68
N ARG A 387 -15.64 -24.81 36.23
CA ARG A 387 -15.39 -23.43 36.62
C ARG A 387 -15.27 -22.53 35.36
N LEU A 388 -14.56 -22.96 34.32
CA LEU A 388 -14.46 -22.25 33.06
C LEU A 388 -15.85 -22.01 32.43
N GLY A 389 -16.73 -23.02 32.49
CA GLY A 389 -18.11 -22.88 32.06
C GLY A 389 -18.91 -21.88 32.89
N ALA A 390 -18.77 -21.96 34.22
CA ALA A 390 -19.53 -21.13 35.14
C ALA A 390 -19.07 -19.67 35.15
N GLU A 391 -17.75 -19.42 35.12
CA GLU A 391 -17.17 -18.10 35.37
C GLU A 391 -16.86 -17.35 34.07
N PHE A 392 -16.41 -18.06 33.03
CA PHE A 392 -15.96 -17.48 31.76
C PHE A 392 -16.88 -17.81 30.58
N GLY A 393 -17.88 -18.69 30.73
CA GLY A 393 -18.76 -19.13 29.68
C GLY A 393 -18.06 -20.00 28.63
N ILE A 394 -16.90 -20.58 28.97
CA ILE A 394 -16.12 -21.45 28.09
C ILE A 394 -16.54 -22.89 28.37
N ASN A 395 -17.30 -23.47 27.43
CA ASN A 395 -17.73 -24.86 27.51
C ASN A 395 -16.66 -25.74 26.88
N MET A 396 -15.99 -26.52 27.72
CA MET A 396 -15.03 -27.52 27.28
C MET A 396 -15.72 -28.88 27.06
N SER A 397 -15.23 -29.68 26.12
CA SER A 397 -15.65 -31.07 25.97
C SER A 397 -15.17 -31.94 27.13
N GLU A 398 -15.75 -33.14 27.28
CA GLU A 398 -15.27 -34.11 28.27
C GLU A 398 -13.79 -34.44 28.03
N VAL A 399 -13.06 -34.66 29.14
CA VAL A 399 -11.64 -35.03 29.05
C VAL A 399 -11.54 -36.44 28.48
N THR A 400 -10.83 -36.58 27.39
CA THR A 400 -10.52 -37.85 26.74
C THR A 400 -9.04 -38.16 26.87
N TRP A 401 -8.71 -39.39 27.17
CA TRP A 401 -7.33 -39.84 27.30
C TRP A 401 -6.89 -40.52 26.01
N GLU A 402 -5.98 -39.86 25.27
CA GLU A 402 -5.27 -40.48 24.16
C GLU A 402 -4.04 -41.21 24.65
N GLY A 403 -3.76 -42.42 24.07
CA GLY A 403 -2.52 -43.13 24.35
C GLY A 403 -1.32 -42.22 24.07
N LYS A 404 -0.54 -41.92 25.09
CA LYS A 404 0.63 -41.01 24.93
C LYS A 404 1.69 -41.67 24.06
N ASP A 405 2.06 -41.03 22.96
CA ASP A 405 3.33 -41.30 22.30
C ASP A 405 4.45 -40.96 23.33
N PRO A 406 5.24 -41.94 23.76
CA PRO A 406 6.27 -41.73 24.79
C PRO A 406 7.34 -40.70 24.34
N ASN A 407 7.43 -40.39 23.05
CA ASN A 407 8.36 -39.41 22.50
C ASN A 407 7.72 -38.02 22.28
N ARG A 408 6.41 -37.88 22.47
CA ARG A 408 5.72 -36.58 22.35
C ARG A 408 5.94 -35.79 23.63
N LYS A 409 6.83 -34.83 23.57
CA LYS A 409 6.98 -33.78 24.58
C LYS A 409 6.32 -32.49 24.04
N LEU A 410 5.52 -31.82 24.87
CA LEU A 410 5.13 -30.45 24.57
C LEU A 410 6.38 -29.58 24.62
N SER A 411 6.57 -28.67 23.65
CA SER A 411 7.71 -27.76 23.63
C SER A 411 7.84 -27.03 24.94
N GLY A 412 8.99 -27.11 25.59
CA GLY A 412 9.24 -26.42 26.82
C GLY A 412 8.91 -27.19 28.13
N ASP A 413 8.75 -28.51 28.09
CA ASP A 413 8.44 -29.38 29.25
C ASP A 413 9.44 -29.33 30.40
N ASP A 414 10.62 -28.72 30.20
CA ASP A 414 11.73 -28.85 31.18
C ASP A 414 11.63 -27.90 32.38
N GLU A 415 10.68 -26.93 32.43
CA GLU A 415 10.53 -25.99 33.53
C GLU A 415 9.07 -25.78 33.96
N LEU A 416 8.66 -26.48 35.01
CA LEU A 416 7.42 -26.18 35.72
C LEU A 416 7.61 -24.93 36.62
N PRO A 417 6.57 -24.07 36.79
CA PRO A 417 6.67 -22.90 37.67
C PRO A 417 7.00 -23.25 39.10
N LYS A 418 7.94 -22.53 39.70
CA LYS A 418 8.35 -22.67 41.09
C LYS A 418 7.84 -21.50 41.92
N ASN A 419 7.50 -21.76 43.18
CA ASN A 419 7.09 -20.71 44.11
C ASN A 419 8.29 -19.84 44.50
N ASP A 420 8.34 -18.58 44.07
CA ASP A 420 9.40 -17.63 44.45
C ASP A 420 9.52 -17.33 45.94
N GLN A 421 8.52 -17.68 46.75
CA GLN A 421 8.58 -17.49 48.21
C GLN A 421 9.53 -18.47 48.91
N GLN A 422 10.00 -19.53 48.30
CA GLN A 422 10.98 -20.45 48.88
C GLN A 422 12.44 -20.03 48.66
N GLN A 423 12.74 -19.14 47.73
CA GLN A 423 14.12 -18.68 47.47
C GLN A 423 14.65 -17.69 48.52
N ASN A 424 13.80 -17.04 49.33
CA ASN A 424 14.22 -16.08 50.35
C ASN A 424 14.44 -16.67 51.75
N ARG A 425 14.38 -17.99 51.93
CA ARG A 425 14.60 -18.63 53.26
C ARG A 425 15.92 -19.40 53.39
N THR A 426 16.77 -19.44 52.42
CA THR A 426 18.07 -20.11 52.45
C THR A 426 19.25 -19.16 52.31
N GLY A 427 19.11 -17.92 52.72
CA GLY A 427 20.18 -16.92 52.78
C GLY A 427 20.28 -16.34 54.19
N ASN A 428 20.82 -17.12 55.16
CA ASN A 428 21.50 -16.62 56.35
C ASN A 428 22.51 -17.65 56.80
#